data_bb53766775050e0e466db183e1af84b0
#
_entry.id   bb53766775050e0e466db183e1af84b0
#
_cell.length_a   1.000
_cell.length_b   1.000
_cell.length_c   1.000
_cell.angle_alpha   90.00
_cell.angle_beta   90.00
_cell.angle_gamma   90.00
#
_symmetry.space_group_name_H-M   'P 1'
#
loop_
_entity.id
_entity.type
_entity.pdbx_description
1 polymer ?
#
loop_
_entity_poly.entity_id
_entity_poly.type
_entity_poly.pdbx_seq_one_letter_code
_entity_poly.pdbx_strand_id
1 'polypeptide(L)'
;MRILLMGNPNVGKSVVFSRLTGVHVISSNYPGTTVGYTQGTMKLGDGQAEIIDAPGTYTLEPTCEAERIALQMMQTGDVVVNVVDATNLERNLYLTLQLLESSVPVVVALNMWDDTKHRGIAIDLDRLRGLLGVPVIPTVAVSGEGMKELVSSIPQATSPAQEARSSKERWAAVGQIVEQVQQISHRHHTWLERLADASIRPLTGSIIALAILAATFLAVRFISESMIGYVIDPLFERLWAPVMLELSDLMGGSGLLHDILVGSVTGNEIDFIASLGMLTTGLYVSFGMVLPYVISFYLALGLLEDIGYLPRLAVLVDTLMHRLGLHGYAVIPTLLGFGCNVPGILATRVLESKRERFITATLISIAIPCASLQAMIFGLVGERGVEYVLMVYATLVAVWVVLGLALRYTSRGFTPELLIEIPPYRLPSWQAVLKKLWRRTRGFIVEAIPIVLGAVLVINVLYALGIFDAIADAAAPIVTTVLGLPKEAVVALVMGFLRKDVALGLMAPLEMTSGQLVVGSVVLAMSFPCIATFVILLREFGIAGVLKASGIMVAAALITGGILNLILN
;
A
#
# COMPACT_ATOMS: atom_id res chain seq x y z
N MET A 1 -36.15 16.79 -0.51
CA MET A 1 -35.84 15.74 -1.48
C MET A 1 -34.42 15.28 -1.26
N ARG A 2 -34.22 13.98 -1.12
CA ARG A 2 -32.94 13.35 -0.87
C ARG A 2 -32.51 12.56 -2.11
N ILE A 3 -31.39 12.98 -2.73
CA ILE A 3 -30.86 12.41 -3.97
C ILE A 3 -29.66 11.55 -3.62
N LEU A 4 -29.66 10.31 -4.06
CA LEU A 4 -28.57 9.39 -3.84
C LEU A 4 -27.76 9.19 -5.12
N LEU A 5 -26.46 9.48 -5.10
CA LEU A 5 -25.54 9.12 -6.17
C LEU A 5 -25.08 7.68 -5.98
N MET A 6 -25.36 6.84 -6.95
CA MET A 6 -24.91 5.44 -7.00
C MET A 6 -24.13 5.18 -8.29
N GLY A 7 -23.38 4.11 -8.31
CA GLY A 7 -22.62 3.69 -9.49
C GLY A 7 -21.40 2.86 -9.11
N ASN A 8 -20.81 2.25 -10.10
CA ASN A 8 -19.62 1.44 -9.93
C ASN A 8 -18.45 2.28 -9.39
N PRO A 9 -17.44 1.69 -8.76
CA PRO A 9 -16.19 2.38 -8.47
C PRO A 9 -15.57 2.97 -9.75
N ASN A 10 -14.94 4.15 -9.65
CA ASN A 10 -14.21 4.84 -10.72
C ASN A 10 -15.02 5.41 -11.89
N VAL A 11 -16.34 5.38 -11.87
CA VAL A 11 -17.20 6.00 -12.92
C VAL A 11 -17.24 7.53 -12.87
N GLY A 12 -16.49 8.15 -11.96
CA GLY A 12 -16.47 9.60 -11.78
C GLY A 12 -17.57 10.15 -10.86
N LYS A 13 -18.19 9.30 -10.04
CA LYS A 13 -19.29 9.64 -9.12
C LYS A 13 -18.95 10.83 -8.21
N SER A 14 -17.78 10.84 -7.54
CA SER A 14 -17.37 11.96 -6.67
C SER A 14 -17.07 13.25 -7.45
N VAL A 15 -16.74 13.18 -8.74
CA VAL A 15 -16.60 14.37 -9.59
C VAL A 15 -17.99 14.94 -9.92
N VAL A 16 -18.95 14.08 -10.27
CA VAL A 16 -20.36 14.45 -10.45
C VAL A 16 -20.90 15.10 -9.17
N PHE A 17 -20.66 14.48 -8.01
CA PHE A 17 -21.06 15.01 -6.71
C PHE A 17 -20.50 16.42 -6.46
N SER A 18 -19.18 16.61 -6.63
CA SER A 18 -18.54 17.91 -6.43
C SER A 18 -19.07 18.99 -7.38
N ARG A 19 -19.45 18.62 -8.61
CA ARG A 19 -20.07 19.54 -9.57
C ARG A 19 -21.49 19.94 -9.18
N LEU A 20 -22.25 19.02 -8.59
CA LEU A 20 -23.63 19.27 -8.17
C LEU A 20 -23.72 20.09 -6.86
N THR A 21 -22.80 19.84 -5.92
CA THR A 21 -22.83 20.47 -4.57
C THR A 21 -21.98 21.73 -4.43
N GLY A 22 -21.00 21.95 -5.31
CA GLY A 22 -20.05 23.05 -5.17
C GLY A 22 -19.08 22.84 -3.98
N VAL A 23 -18.86 23.88 -3.16
CA VAL A 23 -17.81 23.90 -2.13
C VAL A 23 -18.26 23.35 -0.76
N HIS A 24 -19.55 23.20 -0.52
CA HIS A 24 -20.10 22.75 0.77
C HIS A 24 -20.29 21.25 0.82
N VAL A 25 -19.29 20.54 1.34
CA VAL A 25 -19.26 19.08 1.41
C VAL A 25 -18.91 18.64 2.82
N ILE A 26 -19.70 17.77 3.41
CA ILE A 26 -19.44 17.12 4.70
C ILE A 26 -19.10 15.66 4.43
N SER A 27 -17.91 15.23 4.84
CA SER A 27 -17.51 13.82 4.82
C SER A 27 -17.75 13.21 6.19
N SER A 28 -18.45 12.10 6.24
CA SER A 28 -18.79 11.37 7.47
C SER A 28 -18.62 9.87 7.27
N ASN A 29 -18.43 9.13 8.36
CA ASN A 29 -18.52 7.67 8.32
C ASN A 29 -19.95 7.23 8.62
N TYR A 30 -20.40 6.15 7.97
CA TYR A 30 -21.70 5.56 8.28
C TYR A 30 -21.70 5.03 9.73
N PRO A 31 -22.75 5.32 10.52
CA PRO A 31 -22.77 4.96 11.94
C PRO A 31 -22.41 3.50 12.22
N GLY A 32 -21.39 3.29 13.05
CA GLY A 32 -20.91 1.96 13.43
C GLY A 32 -19.96 1.28 12.45
N THR A 33 -19.49 1.99 11.40
CA THR A 33 -18.62 1.44 10.38
C THR A 33 -17.42 2.35 10.07
N THR A 34 -16.44 1.84 9.31
CA THR A 34 -15.31 2.61 8.78
C THR A 34 -15.57 3.14 7.36
N VAL A 35 -16.75 2.85 6.79
CA VAL A 35 -17.09 3.24 5.42
C VAL A 35 -17.52 4.70 5.39
N GLY A 36 -16.76 5.51 4.65
CA GLY A 36 -17.04 6.93 4.47
C GLY A 36 -18.11 7.17 3.39
N TYR A 37 -18.96 8.15 3.62
CA TYR A 37 -19.84 8.73 2.61
C TYR A 37 -19.75 10.26 2.67
N THR A 38 -20.18 10.91 1.60
CA THR A 38 -20.14 12.36 1.51
C THR A 38 -21.55 12.90 1.26
N GLN A 39 -21.94 13.95 1.98
CA GLN A 39 -23.23 14.61 1.79
C GLN A 39 -23.05 16.10 1.55
N GLY A 40 -23.97 16.67 0.78
CA GLY A 40 -23.99 18.07 0.46
C GLY A 40 -25.38 18.53 0.07
N THR A 41 -25.51 19.81 -0.25
CA THR A 41 -26.77 20.40 -0.74
C THR A 41 -26.59 20.94 -2.14
N MET A 42 -27.62 20.82 -2.96
CA MET A 42 -27.67 21.39 -4.30
C MET A 42 -28.98 22.17 -4.51
N LYS A 43 -28.96 23.14 -5.45
CA LYS A 43 -30.18 23.82 -5.90
C LYS A 43 -30.91 22.94 -6.89
N LEU A 44 -32.20 22.71 -6.66
CA LEU A 44 -33.10 21.99 -7.56
C LEU A 44 -34.36 22.80 -7.77
N GLY A 45 -34.49 23.46 -8.94
CA GLY A 45 -35.54 24.45 -9.18
C GLY A 45 -35.46 25.60 -8.16
N ASP A 46 -36.58 25.92 -7.52
CA ASP A 46 -36.67 26.97 -6.49
C ASP A 46 -36.34 26.48 -5.08
N GLY A 47 -36.00 25.18 -4.93
CA GLY A 47 -35.72 24.55 -3.64
C GLY A 47 -34.27 24.08 -3.48
N GLN A 48 -33.97 23.55 -2.28
CA GLN A 48 -32.73 22.84 -1.99
C GLN A 48 -33.00 21.35 -1.88
N ALA A 49 -32.12 20.53 -2.44
CA ALA A 49 -32.10 19.08 -2.28
C ALA A 49 -30.82 18.64 -1.57
N GLU A 50 -30.96 17.63 -0.72
CA GLU A 50 -29.83 16.94 -0.12
C GLU A 50 -29.30 15.91 -1.10
N ILE A 51 -28.00 15.88 -1.33
CA ILE A 51 -27.34 14.91 -2.19
C ILE A 51 -26.31 14.12 -1.39
N ILE A 52 -26.31 12.80 -1.57
CA ILE A 52 -25.45 11.86 -0.85
C ILE A 52 -24.64 11.06 -1.86
N ASP A 53 -23.32 11.07 -1.73
CA ASP A 53 -22.41 10.21 -2.50
C ASP A 53 -22.28 8.87 -1.78
N ALA A 54 -23.00 7.84 -2.22
CA ALA A 54 -22.94 6.50 -1.67
C ALA A 54 -21.59 5.81 -2.01
N PRO A 55 -21.13 4.87 -1.20
CA PRO A 55 -19.99 4.03 -1.56
C PRO A 55 -20.17 3.38 -2.93
N GLY A 56 -19.08 3.30 -3.72
CA GLY A 56 -19.14 2.63 -5.03
C GLY A 56 -19.50 1.16 -4.86
N THR A 57 -20.43 0.66 -5.68
CA THR A 57 -20.87 -0.73 -5.63
C THR A 57 -21.04 -1.29 -7.04
N TYR A 58 -20.75 -2.58 -7.21
CA TYR A 58 -20.97 -3.30 -8.47
C TYR A 58 -22.31 -4.02 -8.51
N THR A 59 -22.89 -4.31 -7.37
CA THR A 59 -24.12 -5.07 -7.23
C THR A 59 -24.88 -4.64 -5.98
N LEU A 60 -26.19 -4.84 -5.97
CA LEU A 60 -27.03 -4.69 -4.79
C LEU A 60 -27.14 -5.99 -3.96
N GLU A 61 -26.43 -7.05 -4.36
CA GLU A 61 -26.26 -8.28 -3.58
C GLU A 61 -24.99 -8.12 -2.72
N PRO A 62 -25.09 -7.72 -1.43
CA PRO A 62 -23.95 -7.23 -0.69
C PRO A 62 -22.96 -8.35 -0.36
N THR A 63 -21.77 -8.27 -0.92
CA THR A 63 -20.62 -9.14 -0.64
C THR A 63 -19.64 -8.49 0.32
N CYS A 64 -19.68 -7.16 0.45
CA CYS A 64 -18.82 -6.38 1.34
C CYS A 64 -19.63 -5.35 2.14
N GLU A 65 -18.99 -4.75 3.16
CA GLU A 65 -19.63 -3.77 4.04
C GLU A 65 -20.08 -2.51 3.29
N ALA A 66 -19.31 -2.07 2.30
CA ALA A 66 -19.62 -0.90 1.48
C ALA A 66 -20.90 -1.10 0.66
N GLU A 67 -21.08 -2.28 0.06
CA GLU A 67 -22.29 -2.63 -0.71
C GLU A 67 -23.52 -2.72 0.19
N ARG A 68 -23.37 -3.28 1.40
CA ARG A 68 -24.47 -3.32 2.38
C ARG A 68 -24.93 -1.93 2.79
N ILE A 69 -24.00 -0.99 2.94
CA ILE A 69 -24.31 0.40 3.29
C ILE A 69 -24.97 1.11 2.11
N ALA A 70 -24.47 0.91 0.88
CA ALA A 70 -25.07 1.47 -0.31
C ALA A 70 -26.54 1.02 -0.47
N LEU A 71 -26.81 -0.26 -0.23
CA LEU A 71 -28.17 -0.80 -0.23
C LEU A 71 -29.08 -0.17 0.85
N GLN A 72 -28.57 0.00 2.08
CA GLN A 72 -29.32 0.66 3.16
C GLN A 72 -29.61 2.14 2.84
N MET A 73 -28.65 2.86 2.24
CA MET A 73 -28.84 4.24 1.81
C MET A 73 -29.89 4.35 0.71
N MET A 74 -29.90 3.41 -0.23
CA MET A 74 -30.89 3.38 -1.32
C MET A 74 -32.32 3.36 -0.79
N GLN A 75 -32.59 2.65 0.30
CA GLN A 75 -33.92 2.60 0.92
C GLN A 75 -34.38 3.92 1.53
N THR A 76 -33.48 4.87 1.76
CA THR A 76 -33.76 6.18 2.36
C THR A 76 -33.74 7.34 1.35
N GLY A 77 -33.39 7.08 0.10
CA GLY A 77 -33.33 8.07 -0.98
C GLY A 77 -34.68 8.24 -1.67
N ASP A 78 -35.02 9.47 -2.07
CA ASP A 78 -36.21 9.77 -2.88
C ASP A 78 -35.96 9.51 -4.37
N VAL A 79 -34.73 9.76 -4.85
CA VAL A 79 -34.28 9.55 -6.24
C VAL A 79 -32.86 9.04 -6.24
N VAL A 80 -32.56 8.11 -7.14
CA VAL A 80 -31.21 7.63 -7.42
C VAL A 80 -30.71 8.24 -8.73
N VAL A 81 -29.56 8.91 -8.69
CA VAL A 81 -28.77 9.25 -9.85
C VAL A 81 -27.69 8.19 -10.02
N ASN A 82 -27.87 7.30 -10.98
CA ASN A 82 -26.92 6.24 -11.29
C ASN A 82 -25.85 6.75 -12.27
N VAL A 83 -24.62 6.87 -11.80
CA VAL A 83 -23.47 7.30 -12.61
C VAL A 83 -22.86 6.09 -13.30
N VAL A 84 -22.90 6.09 -14.63
CA VAL A 84 -22.48 5.00 -15.52
C VAL A 84 -21.32 5.47 -16.38
N ASP A 85 -20.27 4.67 -16.49
CA ASP A 85 -19.18 4.94 -17.43
C ASP A 85 -19.58 4.52 -18.85
N ALA A 86 -19.71 5.51 -19.74
CA ALA A 86 -20.07 5.32 -21.15
C ALA A 86 -19.05 4.47 -21.93
N THR A 87 -17.80 4.43 -21.48
CA THR A 87 -16.75 3.66 -22.14
C THR A 87 -16.76 2.18 -21.76
N ASN A 88 -17.52 1.82 -20.70
CA ASN A 88 -17.64 0.46 -20.18
C ASN A 88 -19.10 0.14 -19.84
N LEU A 89 -19.96 0.29 -20.83
CA LEU A 89 -21.41 0.23 -20.65
C LEU A 89 -21.87 -1.13 -20.11
N GLU A 90 -21.36 -2.22 -20.66
CA GLU A 90 -21.74 -3.59 -20.30
C GLU A 90 -21.64 -3.84 -18.78
N ARG A 91 -20.50 -3.51 -18.20
CA ARG A 91 -20.26 -3.73 -16.77
C ARG A 91 -21.14 -2.85 -15.88
N ASN A 92 -21.40 -1.63 -16.31
CA ASN A 92 -22.17 -0.65 -15.52
C ASN A 92 -23.67 -0.89 -15.58
N LEU A 93 -24.18 -1.43 -16.70
CA LEU A 93 -25.60 -1.74 -16.85
C LEU A 93 -26.09 -2.83 -15.91
N TYR A 94 -25.22 -3.71 -15.40
CA TYR A 94 -25.63 -4.73 -14.45
C TYR A 94 -26.22 -4.11 -13.18
N LEU A 95 -25.52 -3.16 -12.57
CA LEU A 95 -26.05 -2.40 -11.43
C LEU A 95 -27.27 -1.56 -11.81
N THR A 96 -27.24 -0.94 -13.02
CA THR A 96 -28.37 -0.16 -13.53
C THR A 96 -29.64 -1.01 -13.56
N LEU A 97 -29.59 -2.22 -14.11
CA LEU A 97 -30.76 -3.11 -14.14
C LEU A 97 -31.25 -3.49 -12.74
N GLN A 98 -30.34 -3.72 -11.78
CA GLN A 98 -30.73 -3.96 -10.39
C GLN A 98 -31.44 -2.76 -9.76
N LEU A 99 -31.00 -1.54 -10.06
CA LEU A 99 -31.64 -0.32 -9.60
C LEU A 99 -33.04 -0.17 -10.23
N LEU A 100 -33.22 -0.52 -11.50
CA LEU A 100 -34.53 -0.49 -12.18
C LEU A 100 -35.51 -1.57 -11.69
N GLU A 101 -35.01 -2.66 -11.14
CA GLU A 101 -35.79 -3.69 -10.45
C GLU A 101 -36.28 -3.23 -9.06
N SER A 102 -35.69 -2.14 -8.53
CA SER A 102 -36.13 -1.51 -7.29
C SER A 102 -37.29 -0.53 -7.55
N SER A 103 -38.04 -0.21 -6.50
CA SER A 103 -39.16 0.75 -6.59
C SER A 103 -38.71 2.22 -6.54
N VAL A 104 -37.42 2.50 -6.51
CA VAL A 104 -36.88 3.86 -6.39
C VAL A 104 -36.76 4.50 -7.77
N PRO A 105 -37.18 5.77 -7.95
CA PRO A 105 -37.01 6.50 -9.22
C PRO A 105 -35.51 6.67 -9.55
N VAL A 106 -35.16 6.40 -10.83
CA VAL A 106 -33.77 6.41 -11.31
C VAL A 106 -33.59 7.39 -12.46
N VAL A 107 -32.46 8.11 -12.47
CA VAL A 107 -31.91 8.83 -13.61
C VAL A 107 -30.49 8.32 -13.87
N VAL A 108 -30.14 8.09 -15.12
CA VAL A 108 -28.80 7.63 -15.51
C VAL A 108 -27.96 8.81 -15.99
N ALA A 109 -26.85 9.06 -15.30
CA ALA A 109 -25.80 9.97 -15.75
C ALA A 109 -24.72 9.16 -16.50
N LEU A 110 -24.75 9.20 -17.84
CA LEU A 110 -23.81 8.49 -18.69
C LEU A 110 -22.53 9.31 -18.83
N ASN A 111 -21.61 9.13 -17.89
CA ASN A 111 -20.40 9.93 -17.73
C ASN A 111 -19.25 9.45 -18.62
N MET A 112 -18.17 10.24 -18.71
CA MET A 112 -17.03 10.01 -19.61
C MET A 112 -17.46 9.95 -21.10
N TRP A 113 -18.46 10.75 -21.45
CA TRP A 113 -19.04 10.77 -22.80
C TRP A 113 -18.05 11.21 -23.87
N ASP A 114 -17.13 12.11 -23.55
CA ASP A 114 -16.03 12.54 -24.41
C ASP A 114 -15.06 11.40 -24.77
N ASP A 115 -14.80 10.53 -23.81
CA ASP A 115 -13.90 9.36 -24.00
C ASP A 115 -14.49 8.31 -24.97
N THR A 116 -15.80 8.24 -25.14
CA THR A 116 -16.41 7.30 -26.11
C THR A 116 -15.95 7.60 -27.52
N LYS A 117 -15.87 8.89 -27.90
CA LYS A 117 -15.39 9.34 -29.21
C LYS A 117 -13.92 8.98 -29.41
N HIS A 118 -13.12 9.13 -28.37
CA HIS A 118 -11.69 8.76 -28.41
C HIS A 118 -11.49 7.26 -28.54
N ARG A 119 -12.39 6.45 -28.00
CA ARG A 119 -12.32 4.98 -28.05
C ARG A 119 -13.06 4.37 -29.26
N GLY A 120 -13.68 5.19 -30.11
CA GLY A 120 -14.44 4.73 -31.27
C GLY A 120 -15.73 4.00 -30.88
N ILE A 121 -16.31 4.35 -29.74
CA ILE A 121 -17.56 3.79 -29.23
C ILE A 121 -18.68 4.77 -29.61
N ALA A 122 -19.66 4.31 -30.40
CA ALA A 122 -20.89 5.03 -30.68
C ALA A 122 -22.04 4.39 -29.90
N ILE A 123 -22.78 5.19 -29.14
CA ILE A 123 -23.94 4.73 -28.35
C ILE A 123 -25.18 5.44 -28.84
N ASP A 124 -26.20 4.67 -29.21
CA ASP A 124 -27.53 5.17 -29.54
C ASP A 124 -28.30 5.49 -28.25
N LEU A 125 -28.28 6.79 -27.88
CA LEU A 125 -28.90 7.29 -26.66
C LEU A 125 -30.42 7.10 -26.63
N ASP A 126 -31.10 7.30 -27.76
CA ASP A 126 -32.57 7.26 -27.81
C ASP A 126 -33.04 5.81 -27.66
N ARG A 127 -32.33 4.89 -28.27
CA ARG A 127 -32.60 3.47 -28.11
C ARG A 127 -32.27 3.00 -26.67
N LEU A 128 -31.18 3.49 -26.08
CA LEU A 128 -30.84 3.18 -24.69
C LEU A 128 -31.89 3.68 -23.69
N ARG A 129 -32.38 4.91 -23.90
CA ARG A 129 -33.50 5.47 -23.10
C ARG A 129 -34.76 4.62 -23.23
N GLY A 130 -35.10 4.21 -24.46
CA GLY A 130 -36.26 3.36 -24.72
C GLY A 130 -36.16 1.98 -24.04
N LEU A 131 -34.99 1.36 -24.04
CA LEU A 131 -34.75 0.03 -23.42
C LEU A 131 -34.73 0.09 -21.91
N LEU A 132 -34.16 1.14 -21.32
CA LEU A 132 -34.09 1.29 -19.87
C LEU A 132 -35.37 1.86 -19.26
N GLY A 133 -36.17 2.64 -20.02
CA GLY A 133 -37.40 3.29 -19.57
C GLY A 133 -37.17 4.44 -18.59
N VAL A 134 -35.94 4.99 -18.52
CA VAL A 134 -35.54 6.09 -17.62
C VAL A 134 -34.75 7.16 -18.38
N PRO A 135 -34.70 8.41 -17.87
CA PRO A 135 -33.85 9.43 -18.43
C PRO A 135 -32.37 9.02 -18.42
N VAL A 136 -31.71 9.11 -19.59
CA VAL A 136 -30.26 8.85 -19.73
C VAL A 136 -29.63 10.13 -20.27
N ILE A 137 -28.74 10.73 -19.51
CA ILE A 137 -28.12 12.01 -19.81
C ILE A 137 -26.61 11.81 -20.02
N PRO A 138 -26.07 12.10 -21.21
CA PRO A 138 -24.64 12.08 -21.44
C PRO A 138 -23.97 13.22 -20.66
N THR A 139 -22.93 12.91 -19.93
CA THR A 139 -22.21 13.87 -19.07
C THR A 139 -20.71 13.76 -19.23
N VAL A 140 -20.02 14.88 -19.09
CA VAL A 140 -18.56 14.96 -18.88
C VAL A 140 -18.34 15.73 -17.59
N ALA A 141 -18.31 15.01 -16.47
CA ALA A 141 -18.27 15.63 -15.15
C ALA A 141 -17.05 16.54 -14.94
N VAL A 142 -15.90 16.23 -15.58
CA VAL A 142 -14.67 17.04 -15.49
C VAL A 142 -14.86 18.42 -16.13
N SER A 143 -15.47 18.52 -17.31
CA SER A 143 -15.76 19.80 -17.98
C SER A 143 -17.03 20.45 -17.48
N GLY A 144 -18.01 19.68 -17.00
CA GLY A 144 -19.33 20.10 -16.58
C GLY A 144 -20.38 20.03 -17.71
N GLU A 145 -20.04 19.45 -18.86
CA GLU A 145 -20.97 19.20 -19.96
C GLU A 145 -22.06 18.21 -19.52
N GLY A 146 -23.32 18.47 -19.92
CA GLY A 146 -24.47 17.64 -19.56
C GLY A 146 -24.98 17.80 -18.12
N MET A 147 -24.24 18.50 -17.23
CA MET A 147 -24.62 18.61 -15.81
C MET A 147 -25.91 19.41 -15.58
N LYS A 148 -26.20 20.44 -16.40
CA LYS A 148 -27.47 21.20 -16.30
C LYS A 148 -28.66 20.35 -16.71
N GLU A 149 -28.51 19.57 -17.78
CA GLU A 149 -29.53 18.63 -18.25
C GLU A 149 -29.78 17.53 -17.23
N LEU A 150 -28.71 17.01 -16.59
CA LEU A 150 -28.85 16.05 -15.52
C LEU A 150 -29.69 16.61 -14.37
N VAL A 151 -29.40 17.83 -13.89
CA VAL A 151 -30.18 18.49 -12.83
C VAL A 151 -31.65 18.67 -13.23
N SER A 152 -31.95 19.10 -14.45
CA SER A 152 -33.33 19.28 -14.94
C SER A 152 -34.08 17.96 -15.14
N SER A 153 -33.37 16.85 -15.28
CA SER A 153 -33.96 15.51 -15.44
C SER A 153 -34.26 14.81 -14.10
N ILE A 154 -33.66 15.24 -12.98
CA ILE A 154 -33.90 14.63 -11.67
C ILE A 154 -35.39 14.62 -11.28
N PRO A 155 -36.17 15.72 -11.46
CA PRO A 155 -37.60 15.69 -11.17
C PRO A 155 -38.41 14.78 -12.10
N GLN A 156 -37.82 14.35 -13.22
CA GLN A 156 -38.43 13.46 -14.21
C GLN A 156 -38.03 11.99 -14.01
N ALA A 157 -37.36 11.70 -12.90
CA ALA A 157 -36.95 10.33 -12.55
C ALA A 157 -38.19 9.41 -12.57
N THR A 158 -38.01 8.23 -13.15
CA THR A 158 -39.06 7.21 -13.24
C THR A 158 -38.62 5.92 -12.60
N SER A 159 -39.59 5.15 -12.11
CA SER A 159 -39.35 3.80 -11.62
C SER A 159 -40.13 2.84 -12.54
N PRO A 160 -39.45 2.28 -13.56
CA PRO A 160 -40.10 1.34 -14.47
C PRO A 160 -40.27 0.00 -13.82
N ALA A 161 -41.11 -0.25 -12.90
CA ALA A 161 -41.34 -1.51 -12.20
C ALA A 161 -40.99 -2.76 -13.05
N GLN A 162 -39.71 -3.09 -13.15
CA GLN A 162 -39.24 -4.24 -13.89
C GLN A 162 -39.26 -5.48 -12.96
N GLU A 163 -39.60 -6.63 -13.52
CA GLU A 163 -39.56 -7.88 -12.76
C GLU A 163 -38.12 -8.23 -12.34
N ALA A 164 -37.98 -8.74 -11.13
CA ALA A 164 -36.69 -9.18 -10.61
C ALA A 164 -36.14 -10.34 -11.45
N ARG A 165 -34.92 -10.19 -11.95
CA ARG A 165 -34.22 -11.19 -12.77
C ARG A 165 -33.19 -11.95 -11.93
N SER A 166 -32.96 -13.20 -12.29
CA SER A 166 -31.77 -13.91 -11.78
C SER A 166 -30.49 -13.28 -12.31
N SER A 167 -29.36 -13.49 -11.64
CA SER A 167 -28.05 -12.97 -12.07
C SER A 167 -27.71 -13.35 -13.52
N LYS A 168 -28.03 -14.59 -13.94
CA LYS A 168 -27.78 -15.06 -15.30
C LYS A 168 -28.65 -14.35 -16.34
N GLU A 169 -29.93 -14.16 -16.04
CA GLU A 169 -30.87 -13.45 -16.92
C GLU A 169 -30.53 -11.96 -17.03
N ARG A 170 -30.05 -11.37 -15.93
CA ARG A 170 -29.59 -9.97 -15.92
C ARG A 170 -28.37 -9.77 -16.81
N TRP A 171 -27.38 -10.65 -16.75
CA TRP A 171 -26.23 -10.62 -17.66
C TRP A 171 -26.63 -10.82 -19.12
N ALA A 172 -27.57 -11.72 -19.40
CA ALA A 172 -28.11 -11.90 -20.75
C ALA A 172 -28.82 -10.64 -21.26
N ALA A 173 -29.62 -9.98 -20.41
CA ALA A 173 -30.28 -8.72 -20.76
C ALA A 173 -29.28 -7.58 -21.01
N VAL A 174 -28.22 -7.47 -20.17
CA VAL A 174 -27.11 -6.53 -20.41
C VAL A 174 -26.49 -6.73 -21.78
N GLY A 175 -26.13 -7.97 -22.13
CA GLY A 175 -25.56 -8.29 -23.43
C GLY A 175 -26.48 -7.87 -24.59
N GLN A 176 -27.78 -8.16 -24.50
CA GLN A 176 -28.77 -7.77 -25.51
C GLN A 176 -28.92 -6.25 -25.64
N ILE A 177 -28.90 -5.50 -24.53
CA ILE A 177 -28.95 -4.04 -24.56
C ILE A 177 -27.71 -3.48 -25.23
N VAL A 178 -26.53 -3.93 -24.84
CA VAL A 178 -25.24 -3.44 -25.36
C VAL A 178 -25.15 -3.71 -26.86
N GLU A 179 -25.49 -4.93 -27.32
CA GLU A 179 -25.50 -5.30 -28.74
C GLU A 179 -26.43 -4.39 -29.58
N GLN A 180 -27.53 -3.93 -29.01
CA GLN A 180 -28.50 -3.09 -29.70
C GLN A 180 -28.15 -1.61 -29.74
N VAL A 181 -27.42 -1.11 -28.74
CA VAL A 181 -27.15 0.34 -28.54
C VAL A 181 -25.72 0.74 -28.84
N GLN A 182 -24.77 -0.19 -28.76
CA GLN A 182 -23.36 0.13 -28.88
C GLN A 182 -22.77 -0.38 -30.19
N GLN A 183 -22.12 0.50 -30.92
CA GLN A 183 -21.33 0.15 -32.09
C GLN A 183 -19.86 0.49 -31.82
N ILE A 184 -18.99 -0.49 -31.97
CA ILE A 184 -17.55 -0.28 -31.82
C ILE A 184 -16.93 -0.26 -33.20
N SER A 185 -16.42 0.92 -33.62
CA SER A 185 -15.65 1.04 -34.85
C SER A 185 -14.25 0.43 -34.62
N HIS A 186 -13.77 -0.41 -35.55
CA HIS A 186 -12.44 -1.01 -35.49
C HIS A 186 -11.37 0.08 -35.44
N ARG A 187 -10.78 0.30 -34.26
CA ARG A 187 -9.64 1.17 -34.06
C ARG A 187 -8.35 0.35 -34.13
N HIS A 188 -7.38 0.85 -34.88
CA HIS A 188 -6.03 0.28 -34.81
C HIS A 188 -5.50 0.46 -33.40
N HIS A 189 -5.17 -0.64 -32.72
CA HIS A 189 -4.53 -0.60 -31.42
C HIS A 189 -3.27 0.27 -31.47
N THR A 190 -3.25 1.31 -30.66
CA THR A 190 -2.06 2.12 -30.47
C THR A 190 -0.95 1.26 -29.85
N TRP A 191 0.31 1.66 -30.02
CA TRP A 191 1.40 0.93 -29.40
C TRP A 191 1.29 0.89 -27.85
N LEU A 192 0.69 1.92 -27.23
CA LEU A 192 0.39 1.95 -25.80
C LEU A 192 -0.64 0.91 -25.39
N GLU A 193 -1.67 0.68 -26.19
CA GLU A 193 -2.66 -0.37 -25.94
C GLU A 193 -2.02 -1.76 -26.08
N ARG A 194 -1.15 -1.95 -27.07
CA ARG A 194 -0.36 -3.21 -27.19
C ARG A 194 0.54 -3.45 -25.99
N LEU A 195 1.20 -2.41 -25.48
CA LEU A 195 2.00 -2.48 -24.26
C LEU A 195 1.13 -2.77 -23.04
N ALA A 196 -0.06 -2.17 -22.97
CA ALA A 196 -1.03 -2.40 -21.90
C ALA A 196 -1.47 -3.86 -21.85
N ASP A 197 -1.82 -4.44 -23.00
CA ASP A 197 -2.19 -5.86 -23.12
C ASP A 197 -1.00 -6.79 -22.82
N ALA A 198 0.19 -6.44 -23.31
CA ALA A 198 1.41 -7.20 -23.03
C ALA A 198 1.74 -7.23 -21.53
N SER A 199 1.42 -6.15 -20.79
CA SER A 199 1.69 -6.02 -19.35
C SER A 199 0.80 -6.92 -18.48
N ILE A 200 -0.33 -7.41 -19.02
CA ILE A 200 -1.28 -8.27 -18.28
C ILE A 200 -1.05 -9.74 -18.59
N ARG A 201 -0.49 -10.05 -19.77
CA ARG A 201 -0.24 -11.45 -20.17
C ARG A 201 0.82 -12.10 -19.26
N PRO A 202 0.64 -13.36 -18.82
CA PRO A 202 1.52 -13.97 -17.82
C PRO A 202 3.01 -13.92 -18.20
N LEU A 203 3.37 -14.28 -19.42
CA LEU A 203 4.78 -14.37 -19.84
C LEU A 203 5.39 -12.98 -20.09
N THR A 204 4.80 -12.19 -20.99
CA THR A 204 5.31 -10.85 -21.34
C THR A 204 5.17 -9.87 -20.19
N GLY A 205 4.06 -9.94 -19.44
CA GLY A 205 3.82 -9.13 -18.26
C GLY A 205 4.83 -9.40 -17.14
N SER A 206 5.23 -10.66 -16.93
CA SER A 206 6.25 -11.00 -15.92
C SER A 206 7.61 -10.42 -16.28
N ILE A 207 8.01 -10.43 -17.54
CA ILE A 207 9.28 -9.82 -18.00
C ILE A 207 9.22 -8.30 -17.83
N ILE A 208 8.11 -7.67 -18.25
CA ILE A 208 7.89 -6.22 -18.09
C ILE A 208 7.89 -5.86 -16.60
N ALA A 209 7.21 -6.65 -15.74
CA ALA A 209 7.16 -6.42 -14.31
C ALA A 209 8.56 -6.48 -13.69
N LEU A 210 9.35 -7.50 -14.02
CA LEU A 210 10.71 -7.63 -13.52
C LEU A 210 11.58 -6.43 -13.94
N ALA A 211 11.49 -6.01 -15.21
CA ALA A 211 12.23 -4.86 -15.72
C ALA A 211 11.83 -3.54 -15.02
N ILE A 212 10.52 -3.29 -14.86
CA ILE A 212 10.02 -2.08 -14.18
C ILE A 212 10.40 -2.09 -12.70
N LEU A 213 10.28 -3.24 -12.01
CA LEU A 213 10.65 -3.36 -10.61
C LEU A 213 12.16 -3.15 -10.40
N ALA A 214 13.00 -3.76 -11.26
CA ALA A 214 14.44 -3.55 -11.22
C ALA A 214 14.81 -2.08 -11.47
N ALA A 215 14.23 -1.45 -12.50
CA ALA A 215 14.43 -0.05 -12.80
C ALA A 215 13.99 0.87 -11.63
N THR A 216 12.83 0.56 -11.02
CA THR A 216 12.32 1.29 -9.86
C THR A 216 13.26 1.16 -8.66
N PHE A 217 13.72 -0.05 -8.37
CA PHE A 217 14.67 -0.29 -7.27
C PHE A 217 15.99 0.46 -7.47
N LEU A 218 16.56 0.39 -8.66
CA LEU A 218 17.80 1.11 -8.99
C LEU A 218 17.61 2.63 -8.92
N ALA A 219 16.49 3.14 -9.42
CA ALA A 219 16.19 4.58 -9.36
C ALA A 219 16.01 5.06 -7.91
N VAL A 220 15.25 4.32 -7.07
CA VAL A 220 15.09 4.65 -5.65
C VAL A 220 16.43 4.65 -4.93
N ARG A 221 17.25 3.62 -5.15
CA ARG A 221 18.59 3.52 -4.58
C ARG A 221 19.47 4.71 -4.99
N PHE A 222 19.56 4.96 -6.30
CA PHE A 222 20.38 6.05 -6.84
C PHE A 222 19.97 7.43 -6.28
N ILE A 223 18.66 7.73 -6.27
CA ILE A 223 18.16 9.02 -5.75
C ILE A 223 18.44 9.12 -4.25
N SER A 224 18.19 8.07 -3.49
CA SER A 224 18.38 8.08 -2.02
C SER A 224 19.85 8.23 -1.65
N GLU A 225 20.75 7.43 -2.24
CA GLU A 225 22.19 7.51 -1.98
C GLU A 225 22.77 8.87 -2.41
N SER A 226 22.28 9.42 -3.53
CA SER A 226 22.67 10.77 -3.97
C SER A 226 22.19 11.84 -2.98
N MET A 227 20.96 11.75 -2.47
CA MET A 227 20.46 12.68 -1.45
C MET A 227 21.26 12.59 -0.15
N ILE A 228 21.60 11.38 0.27
CA ILE A 228 22.39 11.16 1.49
C ILE A 228 23.79 11.78 1.29
N GLY A 229 24.56 11.33 0.31
CA GLY A 229 25.96 11.73 0.16
C GLY A 229 26.18 13.19 -0.22
N TYR A 230 25.30 13.78 -1.06
CA TYR A 230 25.50 15.17 -1.52
C TYR A 230 24.79 16.23 -0.67
N VAL A 231 23.73 15.86 0.07
CA VAL A 231 22.92 16.84 0.81
C VAL A 231 22.98 16.59 2.31
N ILE A 232 22.67 15.36 2.72
CA ILE A 232 22.45 15.07 4.14
C ILE A 232 23.77 14.95 4.91
N ASP A 233 24.71 14.14 4.41
CA ASP A 233 26.00 13.94 5.08
C ASP A 233 26.75 15.27 5.26
N PRO A 234 26.89 16.13 4.25
CA PRO A 234 27.49 17.44 4.43
C PRO A 234 26.73 18.35 5.42
N LEU A 235 25.38 18.22 5.47
CA LEU A 235 24.56 18.98 6.42
C LEU A 235 24.83 18.53 7.86
N PHE A 236 24.87 17.24 8.10
CA PHE A 236 25.14 16.68 9.42
C PHE A 236 26.59 16.91 9.87
N GLU A 237 27.56 16.68 8.98
CA GLU A 237 28.97 16.85 9.33
C GLU A 237 29.36 18.32 9.57
N ARG A 238 28.85 19.25 8.73
CA ARG A 238 29.27 20.66 8.79
C ARG A 238 28.44 21.52 9.74
N LEU A 239 27.16 21.21 9.91
CA LEU A 239 26.25 22.04 10.73
C LEU A 239 25.88 21.35 12.03
N TRP A 240 25.60 20.05 12.01
CA TRP A 240 25.09 19.35 13.18
C TRP A 240 26.20 18.82 14.11
N ALA A 241 27.29 18.28 13.55
CA ALA A 241 28.41 17.75 14.32
C ALA A 241 29.04 18.80 15.26
N PRO A 242 29.35 20.05 14.83
CA PRO A 242 29.87 21.06 15.74
C PRO A 242 28.93 21.37 16.91
N VAL A 243 27.63 21.45 16.66
CA VAL A 243 26.61 21.69 17.71
C VAL A 243 26.59 20.55 18.73
N MET A 244 26.73 19.32 18.27
CA MET A 244 26.75 18.16 19.15
C MET A 244 28.05 18.04 19.93
N LEU A 245 29.17 18.45 19.37
CA LEU A 245 30.46 18.52 20.08
C LEU A 245 30.42 19.58 21.19
N GLU A 246 29.92 20.78 20.89
CA GLU A 246 29.72 21.81 21.91
C GLU A 246 28.76 21.35 23.04
N LEU A 247 27.69 20.64 22.66
CA LEU A 247 26.76 20.08 23.64
C LEU A 247 27.43 19.00 24.50
N SER A 248 28.27 18.15 23.90
CA SER A 248 29.07 17.14 24.61
C SER A 248 30.01 17.78 25.64
N ASP A 249 30.72 18.85 25.23
CA ASP A 249 31.63 19.60 26.12
C ASP A 249 30.88 20.27 27.27
N LEU A 250 29.72 20.87 27.00
CA LEU A 250 28.86 21.46 28.03
C LEU A 250 28.35 20.45 29.06
N MET A 251 28.16 19.19 28.64
CA MET A 251 27.72 18.09 29.50
C MET A 251 28.87 17.36 30.19
N GLY A 252 30.12 17.78 29.97
CA GLY A 252 31.31 17.20 30.58
C GLY A 252 31.84 15.94 29.91
N GLY A 253 31.44 15.64 28.67
CA GLY A 253 31.97 14.55 27.83
C GLY A 253 31.63 13.13 28.27
N SER A 254 30.89 12.97 29.38
CA SER A 254 30.50 11.65 29.92
C SER A 254 29.35 11.77 30.91
N GLY A 255 28.60 10.70 31.08
CA GLY A 255 27.50 10.62 32.04
C GLY A 255 26.19 10.17 31.40
N LEU A 256 25.25 9.71 32.21
CA LEU A 256 24.02 9.07 31.74
C LEU A 256 23.19 9.97 30.80
N LEU A 257 23.10 11.26 31.07
CA LEU A 257 22.41 12.22 30.19
C LEU A 257 23.18 12.45 28.89
N HIS A 258 24.52 12.53 28.95
CA HIS A 258 25.39 12.65 27.79
C HIS A 258 25.24 11.43 26.89
N ASP A 259 25.32 10.23 27.43
CA ASP A 259 25.24 8.97 26.68
C ASP A 259 23.87 8.75 26.04
N ILE A 260 22.79 9.20 26.69
CA ILE A 260 21.44 9.13 26.12
C ILE A 260 21.25 10.16 25.00
N LEU A 261 21.73 11.39 25.15
CA LEU A 261 21.45 12.48 24.21
C LEU A 261 22.47 12.52 23.06
N VAL A 262 23.76 12.44 23.37
CA VAL A 262 24.86 12.59 22.41
C VAL A 262 25.44 11.22 22.05
N GLY A 263 25.58 10.34 23.03
CA GLY A 263 26.20 9.01 22.86
C GLY A 263 27.72 9.05 22.88
N SER A 264 28.36 8.05 22.31
CA SER A 264 29.82 7.95 22.30
C SER A 264 30.46 8.95 21.32
N VAL A 265 31.40 9.75 21.83
CA VAL A 265 32.22 10.66 21.04
C VAL A 265 33.65 10.13 21.03
N THR A 266 34.25 9.95 19.86
CA THR A 266 35.61 9.44 19.71
C THR A 266 36.55 10.58 19.33
N GLY A 267 37.32 11.08 20.30
CA GLY A 267 38.19 12.24 20.09
C GLY A 267 37.39 13.51 19.83
N ASN A 268 37.57 14.12 18.66
CA ASN A 268 36.87 15.35 18.25
C ASN A 268 35.89 15.10 17.07
N GLU A 269 35.51 13.84 16.86
CA GLU A 269 34.60 13.43 15.79
C GLU A 269 33.43 12.64 16.36
N ILE A 270 32.25 12.83 15.75
CA ILE A 270 31.03 12.08 16.06
C ILE A 270 30.69 11.19 14.87
N ASP A 271 30.74 9.91 15.09
CA ASP A 271 30.15 8.96 14.14
C ASP A 271 28.64 8.89 14.38
N PHE A 272 27.87 9.54 13.51
CA PHE A 272 26.40 9.58 13.60
C PHE A 272 25.75 8.20 13.49
N ILE A 273 26.46 7.17 13.03
CA ILE A 273 25.95 5.80 12.94
C ILE A 273 26.20 5.03 14.24
N ALA A 274 27.39 5.19 14.82
CA ALA A 274 27.86 4.40 15.95
C ALA A 274 27.70 5.06 17.32
N SER A 275 27.42 6.38 17.38
CA SER A 275 27.35 7.12 18.65
C SER A 275 26.19 6.70 19.57
N LEU A 276 25.12 6.13 19.02
CA LEU A 276 23.91 5.65 19.72
C LEU A 276 23.11 6.73 20.49
N GLY A 277 23.48 8.01 20.41
CA GLY A 277 22.73 9.09 21.05
C GLY A 277 21.40 9.40 20.35
N MET A 278 20.45 9.94 21.11
CA MET A 278 19.14 10.32 20.56
C MET A 278 19.25 11.47 19.55
N LEU A 279 20.07 12.51 19.86
CA LEU A 279 20.27 13.68 19.01
C LEU A 279 21.33 13.49 17.91
N THR A 280 22.12 12.45 17.99
CA THR A 280 23.10 12.05 16.99
C THR A 280 22.53 10.95 16.09
N THR A 281 22.69 9.69 16.48
CA THR A 281 22.19 8.55 15.70
C THR A 281 20.67 8.59 15.49
N GLY A 282 19.87 8.96 16.49
CA GLY A 282 18.43 8.98 16.37
C GLY A 282 17.94 9.95 15.28
N LEU A 283 18.46 11.17 15.25
CA LEU A 283 18.13 12.16 14.21
C LEU A 283 18.73 11.79 12.85
N TYR A 284 20.00 11.38 12.82
CA TYR A 284 20.65 11.01 11.56
C TYR A 284 19.98 9.81 10.90
N VAL A 285 19.62 8.79 11.64
CA VAL A 285 18.87 7.64 11.10
C VAL A 285 17.53 8.09 10.55
N SER A 286 16.78 8.90 11.29
CA SER A 286 15.43 9.29 10.91
C SER A 286 15.40 10.23 9.70
N PHE A 287 16.21 11.28 9.72
CA PHE A 287 16.24 12.31 8.68
C PHE A 287 17.31 12.07 7.63
N GLY A 288 18.46 11.54 8.03
CA GLY A 288 19.60 11.31 7.15
C GLY A 288 19.45 10.08 6.28
N MET A 289 19.05 8.97 6.87
CA MET A 289 18.99 7.70 6.14
C MET A 289 17.58 7.32 5.70
N VAL A 290 16.60 7.32 6.60
CA VAL A 290 15.27 6.78 6.29
C VAL A 290 14.45 7.72 5.42
N LEU A 291 14.45 9.02 5.72
CA LEU A 291 13.64 10.01 4.99
C LEU A 291 13.97 10.09 3.48
N PRO A 292 15.24 10.11 3.02
CA PRO A 292 15.58 10.06 1.59
C PRO A 292 15.01 8.83 0.88
N TYR A 293 15.11 7.65 1.48
CA TYR A 293 14.51 6.44 0.92
C TYR A 293 12.99 6.51 0.87
N VAL A 294 12.35 7.05 1.89
CA VAL A 294 10.89 7.25 1.92
C VAL A 294 10.42 8.21 0.82
N ILE A 295 11.13 9.33 0.63
CA ILE A 295 10.81 10.31 -0.43
C ILE A 295 10.97 9.68 -1.82
N SER A 296 12.11 9.08 -2.09
CA SER A 296 12.44 8.47 -3.39
C SER A 296 11.45 7.36 -3.73
N PHE A 297 11.11 6.55 -2.73
CA PHE A 297 10.19 5.44 -2.90
C PHE A 297 8.75 5.92 -3.15
N TYR A 298 8.25 6.88 -2.37
CA TYR A 298 6.91 7.43 -2.60
C TYR A 298 6.80 8.20 -3.92
N LEU A 299 7.91 8.80 -4.40
CA LEU A 299 7.97 9.40 -5.73
C LEU A 299 7.80 8.32 -6.81
N ALA A 300 8.59 7.25 -6.75
CA ALA A 300 8.53 6.15 -7.70
C ALA A 300 7.15 5.46 -7.69
N LEU A 301 6.62 5.19 -6.49
CA LEU A 301 5.28 4.62 -6.34
C LEU A 301 4.20 5.54 -6.91
N GLY A 302 4.27 6.85 -6.62
CA GLY A 302 3.33 7.84 -7.14
C GLY A 302 3.31 7.89 -8.65
N LEU A 303 4.48 7.75 -9.29
CA LEU A 303 4.62 7.66 -10.75
C LEU A 303 3.98 6.39 -11.30
N LEU A 304 4.29 5.21 -10.73
CA LEU A 304 3.72 3.93 -11.16
C LEU A 304 2.20 3.87 -10.98
N GLU A 305 1.70 4.47 -9.90
CA GLU A 305 0.27 4.58 -9.61
C GLU A 305 -0.42 5.48 -10.64
N ASP A 306 0.14 6.65 -10.91
CA ASP A 306 -0.47 7.65 -11.80
C ASP A 306 -0.41 7.24 -13.27
N ILE A 307 0.64 6.54 -13.70
CA ILE A 307 0.75 5.90 -15.03
C ILE A 307 -0.32 4.80 -15.22
N GLY A 308 -0.82 4.19 -14.13
CA GLY A 308 -1.78 3.08 -14.17
C GLY A 308 -1.12 1.70 -14.25
N TYR A 309 0.15 1.57 -13.84
CA TYR A 309 0.86 0.29 -13.87
C TYR A 309 0.48 -0.64 -12.71
N LEU A 310 0.25 -0.09 -11.50
CA LEU A 310 -0.02 -0.89 -10.30
C LEU A 310 -1.24 -1.81 -10.40
N PRO A 311 -2.40 -1.39 -10.97
CA PRO A 311 -3.52 -2.29 -11.18
C PRO A 311 -3.19 -3.48 -12.09
N ARG A 312 -2.38 -3.27 -13.14
CA ARG A 312 -1.94 -4.33 -14.05
C ARG A 312 -1.05 -5.35 -13.34
N LEU A 313 -0.13 -4.85 -12.53
CA LEU A 313 0.72 -5.72 -11.72
C LEU A 313 -0.10 -6.54 -10.72
N ALA A 314 -1.12 -5.92 -10.09
CA ALA A 314 -2.03 -6.63 -9.19
C ALA A 314 -2.77 -7.77 -9.91
N VAL A 315 -3.30 -7.52 -11.12
CA VAL A 315 -3.96 -8.56 -11.93
C VAL A 315 -2.97 -9.65 -12.36
N LEU A 316 -1.75 -9.28 -12.78
CA LEU A 316 -0.74 -10.23 -13.20
C LEU A 316 -0.39 -11.25 -12.10
N VAL A 317 -0.27 -10.80 -10.85
CA VAL A 317 0.12 -11.65 -9.72
C VAL A 317 -1.07 -12.20 -8.94
N ASP A 318 -2.31 -11.83 -9.26
CA ASP A 318 -3.51 -12.18 -8.49
C ASP A 318 -3.65 -13.69 -8.31
N THR A 319 -3.46 -14.48 -9.37
CA THR A 319 -3.52 -15.94 -9.30
C THR A 319 -2.51 -16.53 -8.31
N LEU A 320 -1.30 -15.94 -8.22
CA LEU A 320 -0.27 -16.37 -7.27
C LEU A 320 -0.64 -15.96 -5.84
N MET A 321 -1.08 -14.72 -5.66
CA MET A 321 -1.51 -14.19 -4.35
C MET A 321 -2.73 -14.95 -3.80
N HIS A 322 -3.67 -15.30 -4.67
CA HIS A 322 -4.85 -16.10 -4.29
C HIS A 322 -4.49 -17.48 -3.74
N ARG A 323 -3.44 -18.12 -4.29
CA ARG A 323 -2.92 -19.38 -3.73
C ARG A 323 -2.40 -19.23 -2.30
N LEU A 324 -1.90 -18.04 -1.94
CA LEU A 324 -1.45 -17.70 -0.59
C LEU A 324 -2.59 -17.17 0.31
N GLY A 325 -3.83 -17.10 -0.21
CA GLY A 325 -4.98 -16.57 0.50
C GLY A 325 -4.96 -15.04 0.67
N LEU A 326 -4.29 -14.36 -0.26
CA LEU A 326 -4.18 -12.92 -0.36
C LEU A 326 -4.79 -12.43 -1.68
N HIS A 327 -5.12 -11.17 -1.75
CA HIS A 327 -5.59 -10.49 -2.94
C HIS A 327 -4.42 -9.99 -3.79
N GLY A 328 -4.59 -9.86 -5.10
CA GLY A 328 -3.55 -9.30 -5.99
C GLY A 328 -3.04 -7.93 -5.55
N TYR A 329 -3.88 -7.11 -4.92
CA TYR A 329 -3.46 -5.83 -4.32
C TYR A 329 -2.42 -5.96 -3.20
N ALA A 330 -2.26 -7.13 -2.58
CA ALA A 330 -1.22 -7.37 -1.58
C ALA A 330 0.21 -7.25 -2.16
N VAL A 331 0.35 -7.29 -3.49
CA VAL A 331 1.64 -7.04 -4.15
C VAL A 331 2.13 -5.61 -3.91
N ILE A 332 1.22 -4.63 -3.83
CA ILE A 332 1.59 -3.22 -3.65
C ILE A 332 2.31 -3.00 -2.30
N PRO A 333 1.71 -3.34 -1.13
CA PRO A 333 2.42 -3.27 0.14
C PRO A 333 3.66 -4.18 0.19
N THR A 334 3.63 -5.33 -0.46
CA THR A 334 4.78 -6.25 -0.55
C THR A 334 5.98 -5.61 -1.24
N LEU A 335 5.75 -4.95 -2.38
CA LEU A 335 6.79 -4.22 -3.10
C LEU A 335 7.31 -3.01 -2.31
N LEU A 336 6.42 -2.30 -1.63
CA LEU A 336 6.79 -1.22 -0.71
C LEU A 336 7.75 -1.72 0.37
N GLY A 337 7.53 -2.94 0.86
CA GLY A 337 8.39 -3.59 1.85
C GLY A 337 9.83 -3.77 1.39
N PHE A 338 10.09 -4.00 0.10
CA PHE A 338 11.47 -4.08 -0.43
C PHE A 338 12.25 -2.76 -0.29
N GLY A 339 11.57 -1.62 -0.28
CA GLY A 339 12.20 -0.34 0.05
C GLY A 339 12.32 -0.16 1.57
N CYS A 340 11.17 -0.16 2.26
CA CYS A 340 11.10 -0.06 3.71
C CYS A 340 9.83 -0.74 4.23
N ASN A 341 9.93 -1.53 5.28
CA ASN A 341 8.78 -2.27 5.84
C ASN A 341 7.72 -1.33 6.42
N VAL A 342 8.10 -0.15 6.93
CA VAL A 342 7.18 0.84 7.50
C VAL A 342 6.11 1.28 6.50
N PRO A 343 6.46 1.89 5.34
CA PRO A 343 5.47 2.23 4.32
C PRO A 343 4.78 0.99 3.73
N GLY A 344 5.45 -0.15 3.67
CA GLY A 344 4.85 -1.42 3.24
C GLY A 344 3.67 -1.81 4.15
N ILE A 345 3.85 -1.78 5.47
CA ILE A 345 2.79 -2.11 6.43
C ILE A 345 1.67 -1.05 6.40
N LEU A 346 2.00 0.23 6.34
CA LEU A 346 0.99 1.27 6.22
C LEU A 346 0.14 1.13 4.95
N ALA A 347 0.74 0.69 3.85
CA ALA A 347 0.04 0.46 2.60
C ALA A 347 -0.92 -0.75 2.66
N THR A 348 -0.78 -1.66 3.64
CA THR A 348 -1.76 -2.74 3.82
C THR A 348 -3.18 -2.23 4.09
N ARG A 349 -3.33 -0.96 4.46
CA ARG A 349 -4.64 -0.29 4.61
C ARG A 349 -5.46 -0.28 3.32
N VAL A 350 -4.85 -0.48 2.16
CA VAL A 350 -5.54 -0.63 0.87
C VAL A 350 -6.32 -1.95 0.80
N LEU A 351 -5.94 -2.95 1.61
CA LEU A 351 -6.60 -4.24 1.69
C LEU A 351 -7.86 -4.13 2.56
N GLU A 352 -8.95 -4.72 2.09
CA GLU A 352 -10.26 -4.58 2.72
C GLU A 352 -10.38 -5.37 4.02
N SER A 353 -9.79 -6.58 4.08
CA SER A 353 -9.94 -7.45 5.24
C SER A 353 -8.82 -7.26 6.26
N LYS A 354 -9.18 -7.17 7.56
CA LYS A 354 -8.20 -7.12 8.67
C LYS A 354 -7.27 -8.34 8.67
N ARG A 355 -7.78 -9.48 8.21
CA ARG A 355 -7.03 -10.72 8.08
C ARG A 355 -5.90 -10.58 7.05
N GLU A 356 -6.22 -10.12 5.84
CA GLU A 356 -5.24 -9.93 4.77
C GLU A 356 -4.20 -8.88 5.15
N ARG A 357 -4.64 -7.80 5.79
CA ARG A 357 -3.73 -6.76 6.31
C ARG A 357 -2.72 -7.37 7.28
N PHE A 358 -3.17 -8.20 8.23
CA PHE A 358 -2.31 -8.85 9.21
C PHE A 358 -1.35 -9.84 8.54
N ILE A 359 -1.83 -10.70 7.65
CA ILE A 359 -1.00 -11.68 6.93
C ILE A 359 0.06 -10.96 6.10
N THR A 360 -0.34 -9.99 5.29
CA THR A 360 0.58 -9.23 4.43
C THR A 360 1.62 -8.48 5.25
N ALA A 361 1.23 -7.79 6.32
CA ALA A 361 2.15 -7.08 7.20
C ALA A 361 3.16 -8.02 7.87
N THR A 362 2.70 -9.19 8.32
CA THR A 362 3.55 -10.22 8.93
C THR A 362 4.55 -10.78 7.91
N LEU A 363 4.09 -11.11 6.70
CA LEU A 363 4.95 -11.61 5.62
C LEU A 363 6.00 -10.57 5.18
N ILE A 364 5.63 -9.29 5.08
CA ILE A 364 6.56 -8.20 4.80
C ILE A 364 7.64 -8.14 5.87
N SER A 365 7.25 -8.19 7.13
CA SER A 365 8.18 -8.05 8.25
C SER A 365 9.17 -9.21 8.39
N ILE A 366 8.79 -10.42 7.95
CA ILE A 366 9.60 -11.65 8.07
C ILE A 366 10.49 -11.86 6.85
N ALA A 367 9.89 -11.84 5.66
CA ALA A 367 10.53 -12.40 4.48
C ALA A 367 10.99 -11.35 3.46
N ILE A 368 10.70 -10.06 3.71
CA ILE A 368 11.10 -8.99 2.80
C ILE A 368 12.15 -8.11 3.46
N PRO A 369 13.43 -8.29 3.09
CA PRO A 369 14.49 -7.43 3.60
C PRO A 369 14.32 -6.00 3.03
N CYS A 370 14.46 -4.99 3.89
CA CYS A 370 14.44 -3.58 3.47
C CYS A 370 15.70 -3.22 2.66
N ALA A 371 15.68 -2.10 1.96
CA ALA A 371 16.76 -1.70 1.05
C ALA A 371 18.13 -1.64 1.72
N SER A 372 18.23 -1.11 2.94
CA SER A 372 19.50 -1.05 3.68
C SER A 372 20.02 -2.45 4.03
N LEU A 373 19.14 -3.35 4.49
CA LEU A 373 19.53 -4.73 4.77
C LEU A 373 19.95 -5.47 3.49
N GLN A 374 19.27 -5.23 2.36
CA GLN A 374 19.65 -5.79 1.06
C GLN A 374 21.06 -5.33 0.65
N ALA A 375 21.36 -4.04 0.80
CA ALA A 375 22.69 -3.51 0.47
C ALA A 375 23.78 -4.20 1.31
N MET A 376 23.54 -4.41 2.59
CA MET A 376 24.47 -5.12 3.48
C MET A 376 24.58 -6.62 3.14
N ILE A 377 23.49 -7.30 2.76
CA ILE A 377 23.54 -8.69 2.30
C ILE A 377 24.40 -8.78 1.01
N PHE A 378 24.19 -7.89 0.05
CA PHE A 378 25.01 -7.88 -1.16
C PHE A 378 26.46 -7.52 -0.90
N GLY A 379 26.75 -6.59 0.00
CA GLY A 379 28.11 -6.22 0.38
C GLY A 379 28.84 -7.36 1.11
N LEU A 380 28.27 -7.84 2.21
CA LEU A 380 28.94 -8.76 3.10
C LEU A 380 28.89 -10.23 2.62
N VAL A 381 27.71 -10.70 2.22
CA VAL A 381 27.55 -12.08 1.74
C VAL A 381 28.00 -12.20 0.29
N GLY A 382 27.82 -11.15 -0.52
CA GLY A 382 28.21 -11.13 -1.92
C GLY A 382 29.71 -11.23 -2.16
N GLU A 383 30.54 -10.73 -1.24
CA GLU A 383 32.01 -10.90 -1.27
C GLU A 383 32.44 -12.35 -1.14
N ARG A 384 31.60 -13.20 -0.52
CA ARG A 384 31.86 -14.64 -0.37
C ARG A 384 31.44 -15.46 -1.59
N GLY A 385 30.57 -14.92 -2.46
CA GLY A 385 30.08 -15.56 -3.69
C GLY A 385 28.60 -15.29 -3.94
N VAL A 386 28.21 -15.24 -5.21
CA VAL A 386 26.84 -15.00 -5.65
C VAL A 386 25.90 -16.12 -5.19
N GLU A 387 26.40 -17.35 -5.10
CA GLU A 387 25.67 -18.52 -4.65
C GLU A 387 25.12 -18.36 -3.24
N TYR A 388 25.87 -17.74 -2.33
CA TYR A 388 25.42 -17.48 -0.96
C TYR A 388 24.32 -16.42 -0.90
N VAL A 389 24.42 -15.38 -1.74
CA VAL A 389 23.35 -14.37 -1.89
C VAL A 389 22.08 -15.02 -2.41
N LEU A 390 22.19 -15.85 -3.46
CA LEU A 390 21.05 -16.58 -4.00
C LEU A 390 20.42 -17.50 -2.94
N MET A 391 21.23 -18.14 -2.09
CA MET A 391 20.74 -19.00 -1.01
C MET A 391 19.96 -18.21 0.03
N VAL A 392 20.41 -17.00 0.42
CA VAL A 392 19.66 -16.13 1.33
C VAL A 392 18.30 -15.78 0.73
N TYR A 393 18.26 -15.29 -0.52
CA TYR A 393 16.99 -14.87 -1.15
C TYR A 393 16.07 -16.06 -1.47
N ALA A 394 16.62 -17.20 -1.90
CA ALA A 394 15.84 -18.41 -2.11
C ALA A 394 15.16 -18.88 -0.81
N THR A 395 15.89 -18.82 0.30
CA THR A 395 15.35 -19.15 1.63
C THR A 395 14.24 -18.18 2.02
N LEU A 396 14.44 -16.86 1.88
CA LEU A 396 13.41 -15.87 2.20
C LEU A 396 12.15 -16.04 1.35
N VAL A 397 12.28 -16.34 0.06
CA VAL A 397 11.16 -16.65 -0.83
C VAL A 397 10.45 -17.94 -0.39
N ALA A 398 11.20 -18.99 -0.07
CA ALA A 398 10.62 -20.24 0.43
C ALA A 398 9.82 -20.01 1.72
N VAL A 399 10.39 -19.27 2.67
CA VAL A 399 9.70 -18.87 3.91
C VAL A 399 8.45 -18.06 3.63
N TRP A 400 8.52 -17.09 2.71
CA TRP A 400 7.36 -16.28 2.33
C TRP A 400 6.21 -17.13 1.82
N VAL A 401 6.49 -18.12 0.96
CA VAL A 401 5.50 -19.06 0.42
C VAL A 401 4.95 -19.97 1.54
N VAL A 402 5.84 -20.60 2.33
CA VAL A 402 5.43 -21.55 3.38
C VAL A 402 4.59 -20.85 4.46
N LEU A 403 5.03 -19.69 4.94
CA LEU A 403 4.28 -18.91 5.92
C LEU A 403 2.96 -18.37 5.35
N GLY A 404 2.95 -17.92 4.09
CA GLY A 404 1.73 -17.50 3.41
C GLY A 404 0.69 -18.61 3.41
N LEU A 405 1.09 -19.82 3.01
CA LEU A 405 0.22 -21.00 3.04
C LEU A 405 -0.22 -21.36 4.47
N ALA A 406 0.70 -21.37 5.43
CA ALA A 406 0.38 -21.67 6.83
C ALA A 406 -0.63 -20.68 7.42
N LEU A 407 -0.41 -19.38 7.20
CA LEU A 407 -1.30 -18.32 7.67
C LEU A 407 -2.66 -18.35 6.97
N ARG A 408 -2.73 -18.75 5.69
CA ARG A 408 -3.99 -18.98 4.98
C ARG A 408 -4.85 -20.02 5.70
N TYR A 409 -4.28 -21.16 6.08
CA TYR A 409 -5.01 -22.25 6.74
C TYR A 409 -5.39 -21.92 8.19
N THR A 410 -4.54 -21.17 8.89
CA THR A 410 -4.75 -20.86 10.32
C THR A 410 -5.76 -19.72 10.52
N SER A 411 -5.84 -18.80 9.56
CA SER A 411 -6.73 -17.64 9.66
C SER A 411 -7.99 -17.86 8.81
N ARG A 412 -9.14 -18.05 9.46
CA ARG A 412 -10.44 -18.19 8.79
C ARG A 412 -10.92 -16.84 8.26
N GLY A 413 -11.44 -16.79 7.04
CA GLY A 413 -12.03 -15.59 6.43
C GLY A 413 -12.20 -15.76 4.93
N PHE A 414 -13.14 -15.04 4.37
CA PHE A 414 -13.40 -14.97 2.92
C PHE A 414 -12.40 -14.00 2.28
N THR A 415 -11.88 -14.37 1.13
CA THR A 415 -11.08 -13.48 0.26
C THR A 415 -11.98 -13.12 -0.91
N PRO A 416 -12.44 -11.87 -1.05
CA PRO A 416 -13.29 -11.47 -2.16
C PRO A 416 -12.56 -11.59 -3.50
N GLU A 417 -13.29 -11.78 -4.58
CA GLU A 417 -12.71 -11.79 -5.93
C GLU A 417 -12.27 -10.38 -6.34
N LEU A 418 -11.18 -10.30 -7.08
CA LEU A 418 -10.62 -9.03 -7.53
C LEU A 418 -11.41 -8.48 -8.73
N LEU A 419 -12.33 -7.57 -8.48
CA LEU A 419 -13.01 -6.82 -9.53
C LEU A 419 -12.31 -5.47 -9.75
N ILE A 420 -11.26 -5.45 -10.58
CA ILE A 420 -10.49 -4.23 -10.87
C ILE A 420 -10.78 -3.73 -12.28
N GLU A 421 -11.07 -2.45 -12.39
CA GLU A 421 -10.95 -1.73 -13.65
C GLU A 421 -9.49 -1.38 -13.89
N ILE A 422 -8.93 -1.85 -15.01
CA ILE A 422 -7.57 -1.55 -15.40
C ILE A 422 -7.58 -0.24 -16.21
N PRO A 423 -7.15 0.90 -15.63
CA PRO A 423 -7.14 2.16 -16.34
C PRO A 423 -6.18 2.12 -17.54
N PRO A 424 -6.41 2.83 -18.63
CA PRO A 424 -5.45 2.95 -19.71
C PRO A 424 -4.15 3.60 -19.21
N TYR A 425 -3.03 3.31 -19.88
CA TYR A 425 -1.78 4.03 -19.60
C TYR A 425 -1.95 5.50 -19.95
N ARG A 426 -1.50 6.36 -19.04
CA ARG A 426 -1.53 7.82 -19.20
C ARG A 426 -0.24 8.45 -18.73
N LEU A 427 0.05 9.64 -19.22
CA LEU A 427 1.19 10.42 -18.73
C LEU A 427 0.91 10.87 -17.28
N PRO A 428 1.91 10.78 -16.39
CA PRO A 428 1.72 11.15 -14.99
C PRO A 428 1.48 12.66 -14.85
N SER A 429 0.57 13.03 -13.99
CA SER A 429 0.33 14.41 -13.60
C SER A 429 1.29 14.81 -12.48
N TRP A 430 2.35 15.56 -12.80
CA TRP A 430 3.36 15.99 -11.83
C TRP A 430 2.76 16.69 -10.60
N GLN A 431 1.70 17.47 -10.79
CA GLN A 431 1.02 18.13 -9.68
C GLN A 431 0.37 17.12 -8.73
N ALA A 432 -0.27 16.08 -9.27
CA ALA A 432 -0.89 15.03 -8.47
C ALA A 432 0.18 14.19 -7.75
N VAL A 433 1.25 13.81 -8.46
CA VAL A 433 2.37 13.04 -7.90
C VAL A 433 3.03 13.81 -6.74
N LEU A 434 3.36 15.09 -6.93
CA LEU A 434 3.98 15.92 -5.89
C LEU A 434 3.06 16.17 -4.68
N LYS A 435 1.74 16.34 -4.88
CA LYS A 435 0.78 16.47 -3.78
C LYS A 435 0.67 15.16 -2.98
N LYS A 436 0.66 14.00 -3.65
CA LYS A 436 0.66 12.68 -3.00
C LYS A 436 1.97 12.47 -2.22
N LEU A 437 3.11 12.77 -2.86
CA LEU A 437 4.43 12.70 -2.23
C LEU A 437 4.49 13.54 -0.95
N TRP A 438 4.12 14.81 -1.03
CA TRP A 438 4.13 15.71 0.13
C TRP A 438 3.24 15.21 1.26
N ARG A 439 2.02 14.76 0.95
CA ARG A 439 1.09 14.23 1.97
C ARG A 439 1.65 13.00 2.68
N ARG A 440 2.23 12.05 1.93
CA ARG A 440 2.82 10.83 2.46
C ARG A 440 4.09 11.11 3.27
N THR A 441 4.97 11.97 2.76
CA THR A 441 6.21 12.38 3.44
C THR A 441 5.90 13.16 4.73
N ARG A 442 4.95 14.11 4.70
CA ARG A 442 4.50 14.81 5.90
C ARG A 442 3.93 13.85 6.95
N GLY A 443 3.12 12.87 6.52
CA GLY A 443 2.62 11.83 7.42
C GLY A 443 3.75 11.06 8.10
N PHE A 444 4.78 10.68 7.35
CA PHE A 444 5.96 10.01 7.90
C PHE A 444 6.70 10.90 8.91
N ILE A 445 6.97 12.17 8.57
CA ILE A 445 7.68 13.10 9.46
C ILE A 445 6.91 13.32 10.77
N VAL A 446 5.61 13.55 10.70
CA VAL A 446 4.80 13.88 11.88
C VAL A 446 4.47 12.65 12.73
N GLU A 447 4.28 11.50 12.12
CA GLU A 447 3.82 10.30 12.80
C GLU A 447 4.95 9.31 13.14
N ALA A 448 5.86 9.04 12.20
CA ALA A 448 6.87 8.00 12.39
C ALA A 448 8.13 8.52 13.10
N ILE A 449 8.65 9.70 12.75
CA ILE A 449 9.90 10.20 13.34
C ILE A 449 9.82 10.38 14.86
N PRO A 450 8.79 11.03 15.45
CA PRO A 450 8.72 11.16 16.91
C PRO A 450 8.71 9.81 17.63
N ILE A 451 8.07 8.81 17.02
CA ILE A 451 7.99 7.47 17.57
C ILE A 451 9.36 6.78 17.52
N VAL A 452 10.08 6.93 16.39
CA VAL A 452 11.43 6.37 16.25
C VAL A 452 12.38 7.01 17.26
N LEU A 453 12.33 8.34 17.44
CA LEU A 453 13.15 9.05 18.43
C LEU A 453 12.82 8.60 19.86
N GLY A 454 11.54 8.48 20.21
CA GLY A 454 11.12 7.97 21.51
C GLY A 454 11.58 6.53 21.76
N ALA A 455 11.55 5.72 20.72
CA ALA A 455 12.02 4.35 20.78
C ALA A 455 13.55 4.25 20.94
N VAL A 456 14.32 5.07 20.22
CA VAL A 456 15.79 5.16 20.40
C VAL A 456 16.11 5.60 21.84
N LEU A 457 15.36 6.56 22.39
CA LEU A 457 15.51 6.98 23.78
C LEU A 457 15.31 5.79 24.75
N VAL A 458 14.22 5.05 24.61
CA VAL A 458 13.94 3.89 25.48
C VAL A 458 15.07 2.86 25.41
N ILE A 459 15.57 2.59 24.21
CA ILE A 459 16.64 1.62 24.02
C ILE A 459 17.96 2.09 24.63
N ASN A 460 18.30 3.37 24.47
CA ASN A 460 19.50 3.92 25.10
C ASN A 460 19.44 3.81 26.63
N VAL A 461 18.26 4.03 27.21
CA VAL A 461 18.06 3.79 28.65
C VAL A 461 18.23 2.31 29.02
N LEU A 462 17.66 1.39 28.24
CA LEU A 462 17.81 -0.06 28.47
C LEU A 462 19.26 -0.52 28.31
N TYR A 463 19.99 0.06 27.35
CA TYR A 463 21.42 -0.20 27.16
C TYR A 463 22.24 0.27 28.34
N ALA A 464 22.01 1.51 28.79
CA ALA A 464 22.68 2.07 29.97
C ALA A 464 22.39 1.28 31.27
N LEU A 465 21.24 0.61 31.35
CA LEU A 465 20.89 -0.27 32.48
C LEU A 465 21.49 -1.69 32.37
N GLY A 466 22.25 -2.01 31.30
CA GLY A 466 22.85 -3.35 31.10
C GLY A 466 21.83 -4.45 30.80
N ILE A 467 20.59 -4.11 30.44
CA ILE A 467 19.53 -5.11 30.18
C ILE A 467 19.83 -5.90 28.91
N PHE A 468 20.50 -5.29 27.94
CA PHE A 468 20.89 -5.98 26.70
C PHE A 468 21.93 -7.07 26.94
N ASP A 469 22.85 -6.89 27.88
CA ASP A 469 23.83 -7.91 28.22
C ASP A 469 23.15 -9.12 28.87
N ALA A 470 22.18 -8.89 29.74
CA ALA A 470 21.39 -9.97 30.34
C ALA A 470 20.55 -10.74 29.29
N ILE A 471 19.96 -10.01 28.31
CA ILE A 471 19.24 -10.64 27.21
C ILE A 471 20.21 -11.43 26.32
N ALA A 472 21.39 -10.90 26.03
CA ALA A 472 22.41 -11.55 25.22
C ALA A 472 22.88 -12.84 25.88
N ASP A 473 23.17 -12.83 27.18
CA ASP A 473 23.59 -14.04 27.93
C ASP A 473 22.45 -15.09 27.96
N ALA A 474 21.20 -14.69 28.11
CA ALA A 474 20.08 -15.61 28.09
C ALA A 474 19.82 -16.20 26.67
N ALA A 475 20.07 -15.45 25.61
CA ALA A 475 19.89 -15.89 24.22
C ALA A 475 21.09 -16.70 23.68
N ALA A 476 22.28 -16.53 24.25
CA ALA A 476 23.53 -17.17 23.78
C ALA A 476 23.42 -18.69 23.59
N PRO A 477 22.82 -19.50 24.49
CA PRO A 477 22.68 -20.93 24.29
C PRO A 477 21.88 -21.28 23.03
N ILE A 478 20.80 -20.56 22.75
CA ILE A 478 19.95 -20.79 21.57
C ILE A 478 20.70 -20.42 20.29
N VAL A 479 21.38 -19.28 20.29
CA VAL A 479 22.11 -18.78 19.12
C VAL A 479 23.28 -19.69 18.77
N THR A 480 24.01 -20.17 19.75
CA THR A 480 25.16 -21.05 19.51
C THR A 480 24.75 -22.48 19.17
N THR A 481 23.76 -23.07 19.85
CA THR A 481 23.38 -24.46 19.62
C THR A 481 22.42 -24.65 18.45
N VAL A 482 21.42 -23.80 18.30
CA VAL A 482 20.41 -23.93 17.25
C VAL A 482 20.88 -23.29 15.96
N LEU A 483 21.42 -22.08 16.01
CA LEU A 483 21.79 -21.32 14.81
C LEU A 483 23.25 -21.55 14.39
N GLY A 484 24.09 -22.16 15.24
CA GLY A 484 25.50 -22.40 14.94
C GLY A 484 26.36 -21.14 14.81
N LEU A 485 25.87 -20.01 15.35
CA LEU A 485 26.55 -18.73 15.26
C LEU A 485 27.49 -18.53 16.47
N PRO A 486 28.58 -17.76 16.33
CA PRO A 486 29.45 -17.44 17.44
C PRO A 486 28.72 -16.63 18.52
N LYS A 487 29.16 -16.71 19.78
CA LYS A 487 28.52 -16.03 20.92
C LYS A 487 28.43 -14.52 20.69
N GLU A 488 29.42 -13.93 20.08
CA GLU A 488 29.52 -12.52 19.77
C GLU A 488 28.42 -12.06 18.79
N ALA A 489 27.91 -12.94 17.92
CA ALA A 489 26.81 -12.66 17.02
C ALA A 489 25.48 -12.39 17.74
N VAL A 490 25.35 -12.80 19.02
CA VAL A 490 24.15 -12.52 19.83
C VAL A 490 23.93 -11.02 19.97
N VAL A 491 25.00 -10.26 20.24
CA VAL A 491 24.93 -8.80 20.36
C VAL A 491 24.47 -8.19 19.05
N ALA A 492 25.00 -8.66 17.92
CA ALA A 492 24.56 -8.20 16.60
C ALA A 492 23.07 -8.50 16.34
N LEU A 493 22.57 -9.68 16.70
CA LEU A 493 21.15 -10.03 16.56
C LEU A 493 20.25 -9.16 17.43
N VAL A 494 20.65 -8.86 18.65
CA VAL A 494 19.92 -7.96 19.56
C VAL A 494 19.91 -6.54 19.00
N MET A 495 21.07 -6.05 18.52
CA MET A 495 21.16 -4.75 17.84
C MET A 495 20.33 -4.68 16.55
N GLY A 496 20.01 -5.83 15.94
CA GLY A 496 19.11 -5.91 14.79
C GLY A 496 17.69 -5.43 15.06
N PHE A 497 17.24 -5.42 16.30
CA PHE A 497 15.98 -4.79 16.70
C PHE A 497 16.02 -3.27 16.52
N LEU A 498 17.17 -2.65 16.72
CA LEU A 498 17.36 -1.23 16.44
C LEU A 498 17.45 -0.99 14.93
N ARG A 499 18.42 -1.63 14.32
CA ARG A 499 18.77 -1.48 12.92
C ARG A 499 19.36 -2.78 12.37
N LYS A 500 18.65 -3.41 11.44
CA LYS A 500 19.07 -4.68 10.83
C LYS A 500 20.34 -4.56 9.99
N ASP A 501 20.54 -3.42 9.34
CA ASP A 501 21.76 -3.15 8.54
C ASP A 501 23.01 -3.00 9.40
N VAL A 502 22.95 -2.23 10.49
CA VAL A 502 24.06 -2.11 11.44
C VAL A 502 24.39 -3.47 12.09
N ALA A 503 23.37 -4.22 12.44
CA ALA A 503 23.54 -5.55 13.02
C ALA A 503 24.32 -6.50 12.10
N LEU A 504 24.01 -6.49 10.80
CA LEU A 504 24.76 -7.29 9.83
C LEU A 504 26.20 -6.78 9.65
N GLY A 505 26.41 -5.47 9.70
CA GLY A 505 27.74 -4.86 9.71
C GLY A 505 28.59 -5.28 10.93
N LEU A 506 27.96 -5.42 12.11
CA LEU A 506 28.64 -5.92 13.31
C LEU A 506 29.04 -7.41 13.21
N MET A 507 28.45 -8.15 12.28
CA MET A 507 28.87 -9.53 12.00
C MET A 507 30.11 -9.61 11.10
N ALA A 508 30.46 -8.56 10.37
CA ALA A 508 31.57 -8.54 9.43
C ALA A 508 32.95 -8.87 10.11
N PRO A 509 33.31 -8.29 11.26
CA PRO A 509 34.58 -8.56 11.92
C PRO A 509 34.62 -9.93 12.63
N LEU A 510 33.52 -10.68 12.75
CA LEU A 510 33.42 -11.94 13.47
C LEU A 510 33.88 -13.10 12.59
N GLU A 511 35.00 -13.22 12.08
CA GLU A 511 35.59 -14.35 11.30
C GLU A 511 34.63 -15.54 11.02
N MET A 512 33.39 -15.25 10.59
CA MET A 512 32.33 -16.24 10.37
C MET A 512 32.54 -16.99 9.05
N THR A 513 32.17 -18.26 9.03
CA THR A 513 32.11 -19.04 7.78
C THR A 513 31.03 -18.48 6.84
N SER A 514 31.15 -18.78 5.53
CA SER A 514 30.11 -18.38 4.57
C SER A 514 28.73 -18.92 4.92
N GLY A 515 28.65 -20.16 5.45
CA GLY A 515 27.41 -20.74 5.95
C GLY A 515 26.83 -19.97 7.13
N GLN A 516 27.65 -19.61 8.11
CA GLN A 516 27.24 -18.80 9.28
C GLN A 516 26.76 -17.40 8.85
N LEU A 517 27.39 -16.76 7.87
CA LEU A 517 26.93 -15.48 7.33
C LEU A 517 25.57 -15.60 6.66
N VAL A 518 25.31 -16.68 5.93
CA VAL A 518 23.98 -16.96 5.36
C VAL A 518 22.94 -17.14 6.45
N VAL A 519 23.21 -17.99 7.45
CA VAL A 519 22.33 -18.20 8.60
C VAL A 519 22.06 -16.89 9.33
N GLY A 520 23.10 -16.13 9.67
CA GLY A 520 22.99 -14.85 10.35
C GLY A 520 22.16 -13.83 9.57
N SER A 521 22.39 -13.72 8.27
CA SER A 521 21.64 -12.81 7.37
C SER A 521 20.17 -13.18 7.29
N VAL A 522 19.83 -14.47 7.14
CA VAL A 522 18.45 -14.95 7.09
C VAL A 522 17.75 -14.74 8.42
N VAL A 523 18.38 -15.14 9.52
CA VAL A 523 17.83 -14.97 10.88
C VAL A 523 17.62 -13.49 11.18
N LEU A 524 18.56 -12.62 10.84
CA LEU A 524 18.42 -11.17 11.03
C LEU A 524 17.29 -10.57 10.19
N ALA A 525 17.13 -11.05 8.95
CA ALA A 525 16.01 -10.62 8.10
C ALA A 525 14.65 -11.00 8.70
N MET A 526 14.55 -12.21 9.27
CA MET A 526 13.31 -12.82 9.73
C MET A 526 12.96 -12.54 11.20
N SER A 527 13.96 -12.30 12.04
CA SER A 527 13.79 -12.04 13.47
C SER A 527 13.01 -10.74 13.72
N PHE A 528 13.06 -10.21 14.91
CA PHE A 528 12.29 -9.02 15.27
C PHE A 528 12.35 -7.92 14.20
N PRO A 529 11.21 -7.29 13.90
CA PRO A 529 11.18 -6.13 13.01
C PRO A 529 11.99 -5.00 13.64
N CYS A 530 12.60 -4.13 12.82
CA CYS A 530 13.26 -2.94 13.38
C CYS A 530 12.24 -2.12 14.17
N ILE A 531 12.73 -1.30 15.10
CA ILE A 531 11.88 -0.59 16.06
C ILE A 531 10.79 0.25 15.37
N ALA A 532 11.10 0.91 14.26
CA ALA A 532 10.13 1.67 13.50
C ALA A 532 8.99 0.77 12.98
N THR A 533 9.34 -0.41 12.47
CA THR A 533 8.36 -1.40 12.00
C THR A 533 7.54 -1.97 13.15
N PHE A 534 8.16 -2.26 14.30
CA PHE A 534 7.49 -2.75 15.49
C PHE A 534 6.41 -1.78 15.99
N VAL A 535 6.73 -0.49 16.05
CA VAL A 535 5.78 0.54 16.48
C VAL A 535 4.61 0.68 15.50
N ILE A 536 4.87 0.62 14.19
CA ILE A 536 3.78 0.68 13.20
C ILE A 536 2.89 -0.57 13.30
N LEU A 537 3.46 -1.75 13.50
CA LEU A 537 2.68 -2.97 13.76
C LEU A 537 1.80 -2.82 15.01
N LEU A 538 2.36 -2.23 16.08
CA LEU A 538 1.61 -1.96 17.31
C LEU A 538 0.42 -1.02 17.07
N ARG A 539 0.62 0.01 16.28
CA ARG A 539 -0.43 0.98 15.93
C ARG A 539 -1.52 0.35 15.04
N GLU A 540 -1.14 -0.50 14.07
CA GLU A 540 -2.07 -1.09 13.12
C GLU A 540 -2.85 -2.29 13.68
N PHE A 541 -2.22 -3.09 14.54
CA PHE A 541 -2.79 -4.37 15.00
C PHE A 541 -2.95 -4.48 16.52
N GLY A 542 -2.52 -3.47 17.27
CA GLY A 542 -2.57 -3.48 18.73
C GLY A 542 -1.59 -4.49 19.37
N ILE A 543 -1.58 -4.56 20.70
CA ILE A 543 -0.64 -5.39 21.47
C ILE A 543 -0.79 -6.88 21.12
N ALA A 544 -2.02 -7.39 21.05
CA ALA A 544 -2.27 -8.79 20.73
C ALA A 544 -1.79 -9.17 19.31
N GLY A 545 -1.97 -8.28 18.33
CA GLY A 545 -1.50 -8.49 16.97
C GLY A 545 0.02 -8.52 16.88
N VAL A 546 0.70 -7.59 17.57
CA VAL A 546 2.16 -7.55 17.61
C VAL A 546 2.74 -8.79 18.30
N LEU A 547 2.19 -9.20 19.43
CA LEU A 547 2.65 -10.41 20.12
C LEU A 547 2.51 -11.65 19.23
N LYS A 548 1.41 -11.79 18.51
CA LYS A 548 1.21 -12.85 17.52
C LYS A 548 2.25 -12.78 16.40
N ALA A 549 2.42 -11.62 15.78
CA ALA A 549 3.38 -11.43 14.69
C ALA A 549 4.81 -11.72 15.17
N SER A 550 5.24 -11.17 16.32
CA SER A 550 6.57 -11.41 16.90
C SER A 550 6.81 -12.88 17.24
N GLY A 551 5.80 -13.56 17.79
CA GLY A 551 5.90 -15.01 18.04
C GLY A 551 6.11 -15.82 16.76
N ILE A 552 5.39 -15.49 15.68
CA ILE A 552 5.57 -16.12 14.36
C ILE A 552 6.97 -15.82 13.81
N MET A 553 7.45 -14.57 13.93
CA MET A 553 8.78 -14.15 13.47
C MET A 553 9.89 -14.93 14.16
N VAL A 554 9.86 -14.99 15.48
CA VAL A 554 10.88 -15.70 16.27
C VAL A 554 10.86 -17.21 15.95
N ALA A 555 9.67 -17.82 15.94
CA ALA A 555 9.55 -19.23 15.61
C ALA A 555 10.06 -19.54 14.19
N ALA A 556 9.66 -18.73 13.20
CA ALA A 556 10.12 -18.89 11.83
C ALA A 556 11.64 -18.70 11.69
N ALA A 557 12.21 -17.69 12.36
CA ALA A 557 13.65 -17.43 12.34
C ALA A 557 14.46 -18.58 12.95
N LEU A 558 14.02 -19.12 14.10
CA LEU A 558 14.70 -20.24 14.75
C LEU A 558 14.60 -21.54 13.95
N ILE A 559 13.41 -21.85 13.41
CA ILE A 559 13.21 -23.05 12.59
C ILE A 559 14.05 -22.96 11.31
N THR A 560 13.95 -21.85 10.59
CA THR A 560 14.68 -21.68 9.33
C THR A 560 16.19 -21.59 9.55
N GLY A 561 16.64 -20.84 10.55
CA GLY A 561 18.05 -20.74 10.91
C GLY A 561 18.63 -22.07 11.36
N GLY A 562 17.88 -22.85 12.16
CA GLY A 562 18.28 -24.20 12.58
C GLY A 562 18.39 -25.18 11.42
N ILE A 563 17.43 -25.16 10.48
CA ILE A 563 17.49 -25.98 9.26
C ILE A 563 18.71 -25.59 8.41
N LEU A 564 18.93 -24.29 8.19
CA LEU A 564 20.10 -23.83 7.44
C LEU A 564 21.41 -24.18 8.12
N ASN A 565 21.50 -24.08 9.45
CA ASN A 565 22.68 -24.49 10.20
C ASN A 565 23.00 -25.98 10.00
N LEU A 566 21.98 -26.85 10.01
CA LEU A 566 22.16 -28.30 9.78
C LEU A 566 22.57 -28.63 8.34
N ILE A 567 22.26 -27.77 7.37
CA ILE A 567 22.59 -27.98 5.95
C ILE A 567 23.96 -27.42 5.59
N LEU A 568 24.37 -26.30 6.21
CA LEU A 568 25.53 -25.51 5.81
C LEU A 568 26.75 -25.68 6.72
N ASN A 569 26.54 -26.09 7.94
CA ASN A 569 27.57 -26.33 8.97
C ASN A 569 27.46 -27.74 9.52
#